data_dff0247a83f672f7906b3a5f9232a819
#
_entry.id   dff0247a83f672f7906b3a5f9232a819
#
_cell.length_a   1.000
_cell.length_b   1.000
_cell.length_c   1.000
_cell.angle_alpha   90.00
_cell.angle_beta   90.00
_cell.angle_gamma   90.00
#
_symmetry.space_group_name_H-M   'P 1'
#
loop_
_entity.id
_entity.type
_entity.pdbx_description
1 polymer ?
#
loop_
_entity_poly.entity_id
_entity_poly.type
_entity_poly.pdbx_seq_one_letter_code
_entity_poly.pdbx_strand_id
1 'polypeptide(L)'
;VEWLNIDFEGRRKAYIFNDPAELETIIKRAYDAGYTSEMVIQDFIPGDDSRMRVLNAYVDQHHRVRMMFLGHPLLEDPSPVAAGNYAAILPDYNEGVFRRIKAFLEDIKYEGVANFDMKYDERDGEYKLFEINLRQGRSSYFVTLNGFNLAKYFVDDLVEDTPFDGNTLFGRGSKLWLEIPKSIFLDYVAEGADKETGKRMLKSGDWGTTLEYSKDMNPLRWLMIRHMFSIYKKSYAKY
;
A
#
# COMPACT_ATOMS: atom_id res chain seq x y z
N VAL A 1 8.43 -15.36 -10.01
CA VAL A 1 8.16 -16.08 -11.26
C VAL A 1 8.28 -17.59 -11.03
N GLU A 2 9.32 -18.08 -10.36
CA GLU A 2 9.54 -19.51 -10.08
C GLU A 2 8.39 -20.14 -9.28
N TRP A 3 7.91 -19.45 -8.22
CA TRP A 3 6.78 -19.90 -7.39
C TRP A 3 5.50 -20.19 -8.18
N LEU A 4 5.29 -19.51 -9.30
CA LEU A 4 4.13 -19.72 -10.16
C LEU A 4 4.26 -20.97 -11.04
N ASN A 5 5.49 -21.47 -11.23
CA ASN A 5 5.80 -22.58 -12.13
C ASN A 5 5.89 -23.92 -11.42
N ILE A 6 5.85 -23.96 -10.09
CA ILE A 6 5.82 -25.17 -9.29
C ILE A 6 4.38 -25.48 -8.86
N ASP A 7 4.08 -26.76 -8.65
CA ASP A 7 2.78 -27.18 -8.13
C ASP A 7 2.96 -28.21 -7.01
N PHE A 8 2.28 -27.97 -5.90
CA PHE A 8 2.24 -28.89 -4.77
C PHE A 8 0.97 -28.64 -3.93
N GLU A 9 0.56 -29.64 -3.18
CA GLU A 9 -0.61 -29.57 -2.33
C GLU A 9 -0.47 -28.50 -1.25
N GLY A 10 -1.43 -27.57 -1.19
CA GLY A 10 -1.44 -26.48 -0.23
C GLY A 10 -0.66 -25.22 -0.65
N ARG A 11 -0.23 -25.12 -1.92
CA ARG A 11 0.46 -23.92 -2.43
C ARG A 11 -0.37 -22.65 -2.28
N ARG A 12 0.21 -21.63 -1.63
CA ARG A 12 -0.37 -20.28 -1.44
C ARG A 12 0.70 -19.22 -1.64
N LYS A 13 0.29 -17.97 -1.85
CA LYS A 13 1.19 -16.82 -1.95
C LYS A 13 1.93 -16.53 -0.64
N ALA A 14 1.23 -16.68 0.49
CA ALA A 14 1.76 -16.49 1.83
C ALA A 14 1.09 -17.47 2.80
N TYR A 15 1.75 -17.76 3.89
CA TYR A 15 1.27 -18.67 4.93
C TYR A 15 1.42 -18.02 6.30
N ILE A 16 0.54 -18.39 7.22
CA ILE A 16 0.67 -18.11 8.65
C ILE A 16 0.66 -19.46 9.34
N PHE A 17 1.69 -19.74 10.11
CA PHE A 17 1.83 -20.97 10.87
C PHE A 17 1.91 -20.67 12.37
N ASN A 18 1.24 -21.49 13.15
CA ASN A 18 1.38 -21.51 14.61
C ASN A 18 2.24 -22.69 15.08
N ASP A 19 2.48 -23.64 14.20
CA ASP A 19 3.28 -24.85 14.47
C ASP A 19 4.49 -24.90 13.52
N PRO A 20 5.73 -24.97 14.08
CA PRO A 20 6.94 -25.13 13.26
C PRO A 20 6.94 -26.38 12.38
N ALA A 21 6.27 -27.47 12.77
CA ALA A 21 6.22 -28.70 11.98
C ALA A 21 5.37 -28.55 10.71
N GLU A 22 4.31 -27.75 10.77
CA GLU A 22 3.51 -27.39 9.57
C GLU A 22 4.33 -26.54 8.60
N LEU A 23 5.07 -25.56 9.12
CA LEU A 23 6.00 -24.73 8.35
C LEU A 23 7.03 -25.58 7.62
N GLU A 24 7.72 -26.48 8.35
CA GLU A 24 8.73 -27.38 7.78
C GLU A 24 8.13 -28.26 6.67
N THR A 25 6.92 -28.78 6.87
CA THR A 25 6.21 -29.58 5.89
C THR A 25 5.97 -28.84 4.59
N ILE A 26 5.52 -27.60 4.65
CA ILE A 26 5.26 -26.79 3.45
C ILE A 26 6.55 -26.38 2.75
N ILE A 27 7.58 -26.01 3.49
CA ILE A 27 8.91 -25.72 2.94
C ILE A 27 9.45 -26.93 2.18
N LYS A 28 9.42 -28.11 2.79
CA LYS A 28 9.86 -29.35 2.15
C LYS A 28 9.10 -29.65 0.86
N ARG A 29 7.76 -29.57 0.88
CA ARG A 29 6.93 -29.76 -0.32
C ARG A 29 7.29 -28.82 -1.46
N ALA A 30 7.58 -27.54 -1.14
CA ALA A 30 7.95 -26.57 -2.14
C ALA A 30 9.31 -26.89 -2.80
N TYR A 31 10.33 -27.25 -2.00
CA TYR A 31 11.63 -27.66 -2.53
C TYR A 31 11.57 -28.99 -3.28
N ASP A 32 10.81 -29.96 -2.80
CA ASP A 32 10.57 -31.24 -3.50
C ASP A 32 9.85 -31.03 -4.85
N ALA A 33 9.04 -29.98 -4.96
CA ALA A 33 8.36 -29.57 -6.20
C ALA A 33 9.26 -28.75 -7.16
N GLY A 34 10.54 -28.55 -6.81
CA GLY A 34 11.53 -27.88 -7.66
C GLY A 34 11.71 -26.39 -7.39
N TYR A 35 11.27 -25.88 -6.23
CA TYR A 35 11.62 -24.51 -5.83
C TYR A 35 13.10 -24.44 -5.46
N THR A 36 13.83 -23.45 -5.98
CA THR A 36 15.28 -23.31 -5.78
C THR A 36 15.69 -21.99 -5.13
N SER A 37 14.75 -21.04 -5.07
CA SER A 37 15.01 -19.71 -4.50
C SER A 37 14.88 -19.71 -2.96
N GLU A 38 15.25 -18.61 -2.34
CA GLU A 38 15.10 -18.40 -0.89
C GLU A 38 13.64 -18.10 -0.53
N MET A 39 13.26 -18.47 0.70
CA MET A 39 11.97 -18.12 1.31
C MET A 39 12.18 -17.15 2.47
N VAL A 40 11.31 -16.16 2.57
CA VAL A 40 11.29 -15.25 3.73
C VAL A 40 10.42 -15.86 4.82
N ILE A 41 11.00 -16.09 5.99
CA ILE A 41 10.32 -16.50 7.22
C ILE A 41 10.48 -15.36 8.22
N GLN A 42 9.37 -14.82 8.70
CA GLN A 42 9.38 -13.68 9.62
C GLN A 42 8.36 -13.84 10.74
N ASP A 43 8.56 -13.13 11.86
CA ASP A 43 7.59 -13.09 12.93
C ASP A 43 6.27 -12.48 12.43
N PHE A 44 5.14 -13.11 12.81
CA PHE A 44 3.83 -12.61 12.46
C PHE A 44 3.45 -11.46 13.40
N ILE A 45 3.16 -10.29 12.86
CA ILE A 45 2.68 -9.14 13.63
C ILE A 45 1.18 -9.30 13.87
N PRO A 46 0.73 -9.49 15.14
CA PRO A 46 -0.67 -9.71 15.47
C PRO A 46 -1.57 -8.51 15.11
N GLY A 47 -2.88 -8.75 15.12
CA GLY A 47 -3.90 -7.75 14.83
C GLY A 47 -4.41 -7.83 13.38
N ASP A 48 -5.51 -7.15 13.14
CA ASP A 48 -6.18 -7.08 11.84
C ASP A 48 -5.58 -5.99 10.93
N ASP A 49 -6.21 -5.77 9.77
CA ASP A 49 -5.75 -4.81 8.77
C ASP A 49 -5.93 -3.35 9.19
N SER A 50 -6.76 -3.07 10.21
CA SER A 50 -6.90 -1.71 10.77
C SER A 50 -5.60 -1.15 11.33
N ARG A 51 -4.61 -2.03 11.61
CA ARG A 51 -3.28 -1.70 12.11
C ARG A 51 -2.26 -1.44 11.02
N MET A 52 -2.63 -1.67 9.78
CA MET A 52 -1.77 -1.44 8.62
C MET A 52 -1.55 0.04 8.37
N ARG A 53 -0.35 0.37 7.92
CA ARG A 53 -0.01 1.69 7.39
C ARG A 53 0.85 1.53 6.14
N VAL A 54 0.66 2.44 5.21
CA VAL A 54 1.48 2.57 4.01
C VAL A 54 2.09 3.96 3.97
N LEU A 55 3.40 4.03 3.76
CA LEU A 55 4.10 5.31 3.66
C LEU A 55 4.80 5.40 2.31
N ASN A 56 4.64 6.54 1.63
CA ASN A 56 5.45 6.87 0.46
C ASN A 56 6.40 8.01 0.80
N ALA A 57 7.64 7.90 0.33
CA ALA A 57 8.66 8.92 0.45
C ALA A 57 9.31 9.21 -0.90
N TYR A 58 9.79 10.43 -1.09
CA TYR A 58 10.72 10.81 -2.15
C TYR A 58 12.01 11.33 -1.55
N VAL A 59 13.12 10.76 -2.02
CA VAL A 59 14.49 11.14 -1.62
C VAL A 59 15.22 11.65 -2.85
N ASP A 60 15.85 12.81 -2.74
CA ASP A 60 16.55 13.46 -3.86
C ASP A 60 17.92 12.82 -4.17
N GLN A 61 18.52 13.23 -5.30
CA GLN A 61 19.87 12.81 -5.72
C GLN A 61 20.98 13.17 -4.74
N HIS A 62 20.69 13.98 -3.71
CA HIS A 62 21.60 14.33 -2.62
C HIS A 62 21.27 13.56 -1.31
N HIS A 63 20.49 12.48 -1.41
CA HIS A 63 20.10 11.62 -0.29
C HIS A 63 19.28 12.33 0.80
N ARG A 64 18.53 13.39 0.45
CA ARG A 64 17.69 14.14 1.38
C ARG A 64 16.22 13.82 1.14
N VAL A 65 15.52 13.47 2.19
CA VAL A 65 14.08 13.20 2.08
C VAL A 65 13.33 14.51 1.83
N ARG A 66 12.73 14.68 0.66
CA ARG A 66 11.94 15.87 0.30
C ARG A 66 10.50 15.80 0.76
N MET A 67 9.91 14.61 0.72
CA MET A 67 8.49 14.42 1.03
C MET A 67 8.24 13.02 1.60
N MET A 68 7.31 12.96 2.55
CA MET A 68 6.75 11.71 3.09
C MET A 68 5.25 11.87 3.27
N PHE A 69 4.50 10.80 3.00
CA PHE A 69 3.06 10.79 3.17
C PHE A 69 2.60 9.43 3.71
N LEU A 70 1.83 9.45 4.79
CA LEU A 70 1.31 8.26 5.45
C LEU A 70 -0.16 8.04 5.08
N GLY A 71 -0.53 6.80 4.83
CA GLY A 71 -1.89 6.36 4.61
C GLY A 71 -2.27 5.24 5.56
N HIS A 72 -3.55 5.19 5.89
CA HIS A 72 -4.18 4.12 6.64
C HIS A 72 -5.06 3.29 5.70
N PRO A 73 -4.61 2.10 5.26
CA PRO A 73 -5.42 1.16 4.51
C PRO A 73 -6.63 0.72 5.34
N LEU A 74 -7.82 0.76 4.73
CA LEU A 74 -9.05 0.30 5.35
C LEU A 74 -9.61 -0.95 4.70
N LEU A 75 -9.14 -1.26 3.50
CA LEU A 75 -9.61 -2.40 2.73
C LEU A 75 -8.56 -2.83 1.72
N GLU A 76 -8.40 -4.13 1.57
CA GLU A 76 -7.54 -4.76 0.57
C GLU A 76 -8.38 -5.48 -0.49
N ASP A 77 -7.76 -5.85 -1.62
CA ASP A 77 -8.38 -6.72 -2.61
C ASP A 77 -8.51 -8.13 -2.01
N PRO A 78 -9.73 -8.69 -1.93
CA PRO A 78 -9.97 -9.96 -1.25
C PRO A 78 -9.50 -11.18 -2.06
N SER A 79 -9.11 -10.99 -3.32
CA SER A 79 -8.72 -12.12 -4.17
C SER A 79 -7.34 -12.67 -3.77
N PRO A 80 -7.16 -14.00 -3.72
CA PRO A 80 -5.89 -14.62 -3.32
C PRO A 80 -4.69 -14.21 -4.19
N VAL A 81 -4.94 -13.80 -5.44
CA VAL A 81 -3.88 -13.36 -6.38
C VAL A 81 -3.50 -11.89 -6.19
N ALA A 82 -4.37 -11.10 -5.57
CA ALA A 82 -4.17 -9.67 -5.34
C ALA A 82 -4.06 -9.30 -3.85
N ALA A 83 -4.03 -10.27 -2.96
CA ALA A 83 -3.83 -10.07 -1.52
C ALA A 83 -2.61 -9.17 -1.25
N GLY A 84 -2.76 -8.20 -0.35
CA GLY A 84 -1.78 -7.15 -0.07
C GLY A 84 -1.88 -5.91 -0.98
N ASN A 85 -2.85 -5.87 -1.92
CA ASN A 85 -3.14 -4.65 -2.66
C ASN A 85 -4.25 -3.85 -1.98
N TYR A 86 -3.94 -2.67 -1.52
CA TYR A 86 -4.93 -1.78 -0.90
C TYR A 86 -5.98 -1.31 -1.90
N ALA A 87 -7.22 -1.23 -1.44
CA ALA A 87 -8.39 -0.82 -2.23
C ALA A 87 -9.05 0.47 -1.70
N ALA A 88 -8.81 0.81 -0.44
CA ALA A 88 -9.24 2.05 0.20
C ALA A 88 -8.19 2.54 1.19
N ILE A 89 -7.80 3.83 1.11
CA ILE A 89 -6.78 4.42 1.99
C ILE A 89 -7.27 5.79 2.49
N LEU A 90 -7.32 5.96 3.81
CA LEU A 90 -7.43 7.28 4.44
C LEU A 90 -6.04 7.93 4.55
N PRO A 91 -5.91 9.26 4.43
CA PRO A 91 -4.71 9.96 4.85
C PRO A 91 -4.53 9.83 6.36
N ASP A 92 -3.29 9.61 6.77
CA ASP A 92 -2.90 9.53 8.19
C ASP A 92 -1.67 10.40 8.46
N TYR A 93 -1.33 10.60 9.72
CA TYR A 93 -0.18 11.40 10.13
C TYR A 93 0.43 10.85 11.41
N ASN A 94 1.70 10.50 11.35
CA ASN A 94 2.49 10.13 12.52
C ASN A 94 3.91 10.66 12.40
N GLU A 95 4.21 11.72 13.15
CA GLU A 95 5.52 12.40 13.09
C GLU A 95 6.66 11.47 13.54
N GLY A 96 6.43 10.60 14.52
CA GLY A 96 7.41 9.65 15.00
C GLY A 96 7.82 8.66 13.91
N VAL A 97 6.86 8.15 13.17
CA VAL A 97 7.09 7.28 11.99
C VAL A 97 7.87 8.04 10.92
N PHE A 98 7.45 9.25 10.58
CA PHE A 98 8.15 10.08 9.57
C PHE A 98 9.60 10.31 9.94
N ARG A 99 9.88 10.73 11.16
CA ARG A 99 11.26 11.01 11.61
C ARG A 99 12.15 9.77 11.58
N ARG A 100 11.62 8.62 11.99
CA ARG A 100 12.33 7.34 11.99
C ARG A 100 12.66 6.87 10.57
N ILE A 101 11.68 6.87 9.67
CA ILE A 101 11.86 6.47 8.27
C ILE A 101 12.78 7.46 7.54
N LYS A 102 12.64 8.78 7.80
CA LYS A 102 13.54 9.78 7.26
C LYS A 102 14.99 9.49 7.63
N ALA A 103 15.27 9.30 8.91
CA ALA A 103 16.63 9.00 9.40
C ALA A 103 17.19 7.74 8.74
N PHE A 104 16.38 6.68 8.61
CA PHE A 104 16.76 5.44 7.94
C PHE A 104 17.13 5.67 6.46
N LEU A 105 16.28 6.36 5.70
CA LEU A 105 16.51 6.60 4.27
C LEU A 105 17.77 7.46 4.01
N GLU A 106 17.98 8.48 4.84
CA GLU A 106 19.16 9.34 4.73
C GLU A 106 20.46 8.64 5.15
N ASP A 107 20.40 7.78 6.18
CA ASP A 107 21.55 6.98 6.66
C ASP A 107 22.04 5.98 5.60
N ILE A 108 21.10 5.27 4.95
CA ILE A 108 21.45 4.33 3.87
C ILE A 108 21.74 5.01 2.53
N LYS A 109 21.66 6.34 2.46
CA LYS A 109 21.86 7.15 1.24
C LYS A 109 20.94 6.69 0.10
N TYR A 110 19.68 6.49 0.41
CA TYR A 110 18.67 6.10 -0.59
C TYR A 110 18.44 7.24 -1.60
N GLU A 111 17.97 6.89 -2.79
CA GLU A 111 17.54 7.83 -3.84
C GLU A 111 16.23 7.35 -4.49
N GLY A 112 15.35 8.28 -4.81
CA GLY A 112 14.11 8.02 -5.53
C GLY A 112 12.90 7.79 -4.63
N VAL A 113 11.91 7.06 -5.14
CA VAL A 113 10.68 6.74 -4.39
C VAL A 113 10.85 5.46 -3.59
N ALA A 114 10.47 5.53 -2.32
CA ALA A 114 10.30 4.36 -1.46
C ALA A 114 8.85 4.25 -0.98
N ASN A 115 8.32 3.03 -1.00
CA ASN A 115 7.01 2.69 -0.46
C ASN A 115 7.19 1.65 0.63
N PHE A 116 6.70 1.96 1.83
CA PHE A 116 6.83 1.13 3.03
C PHE A 116 5.48 0.58 3.42
N ASP A 117 5.41 -0.73 3.62
CA ASP A 117 4.29 -1.39 4.26
C ASP A 117 4.67 -1.73 5.69
N MET A 118 3.82 -1.32 6.64
CA MET A 118 4.07 -1.48 8.07
C MET A 118 2.79 -1.81 8.83
N LYS A 119 2.96 -2.46 9.98
CA LYS A 119 1.85 -2.79 10.87
C LYS A 119 2.18 -2.38 12.29
N TYR A 120 1.19 -1.84 13.00
CA TYR A 120 1.31 -1.54 14.41
C TYR A 120 1.29 -2.83 15.23
N ASP A 121 2.30 -3.01 16.06
CA ASP A 121 2.44 -4.14 16.96
C ASP A 121 2.07 -3.72 18.38
N GLU A 122 0.94 -4.22 18.89
CA GLU A 122 0.48 -3.90 20.25
C GLU A 122 1.38 -4.47 21.34
N ARG A 123 2.20 -5.47 21.01
CA ARG A 123 3.09 -6.10 22.00
C ARG A 123 4.13 -5.13 22.56
N ASP A 124 4.56 -4.19 21.73
CA ASP A 124 5.56 -3.16 22.10
C ASP A 124 5.17 -1.72 21.77
N GLY A 125 4.01 -1.52 21.13
CA GLY A 125 3.51 -0.20 20.80
C GLY A 125 4.22 0.47 19.60
N GLU A 126 4.86 -0.32 18.72
CA GLU A 126 5.67 0.18 17.63
C GLU A 126 5.16 -0.26 16.25
N TYR A 127 5.40 0.57 15.23
CA TYR A 127 5.21 0.15 13.85
C TYR A 127 6.39 -0.68 13.37
N LYS A 128 6.11 -1.89 12.90
CA LYS A 128 7.09 -2.79 12.27
C LYS A 128 6.98 -2.69 10.76
N LEU A 129 8.12 -2.51 10.11
CA LEU A 129 8.24 -2.61 8.65
C LEU A 129 8.30 -4.08 8.25
N PHE A 130 7.56 -4.47 7.26
CA PHE A 130 7.63 -5.82 6.71
C PHE A 130 7.90 -5.86 5.20
N GLU A 131 7.69 -4.74 4.49
CA GLU A 131 8.05 -4.61 3.09
C GLU A 131 8.53 -3.18 2.77
N ILE A 132 9.58 -3.09 1.98
CA ILE A 132 10.07 -1.84 1.39
C ILE A 132 10.13 -2.03 -0.12
N ASN A 133 9.25 -1.36 -0.83
CA ASN A 133 9.24 -1.34 -2.28
C ASN A 133 10.07 -0.14 -2.79
N LEU A 134 11.10 -0.42 -3.56
CA LEU A 134 12.02 0.60 -4.14
C LEU A 134 11.42 1.22 -5.41
N ARG A 135 10.14 1.48 -5.39
CA ARG A 135 9.34 2.02 -6.50
C ARG A 135 8.03 2.59 -6.00
N GLN A 136 7.29 3.26 -6.86
CA GLN A 136 5.90 3.59 -6.59
C GLN A 136 5.09 2.30 -6.39
N GLY A 137 4.34 2.24 -5.31
CA GLY A 137 3.33 1.21 -5.08
C GLY A 137 2.12 1.41 -6.00
N ARG A 138 1.31 0.36 -6.18
CA ARG A 138 0.05 0.43 -6.95
C ARG A 138 -0.90 1.51 -6.40
N SER A 139 -0.94 1.65 -5.09
CA SER A 139 -1.80 2.59 -4.38
C SER A 139 -1.23 4.01 -4.28
N SER A 140 0.01 4.27 -4.71
CA SER A 140 0.71 5.55 -4.47
C SER A 140 -0.03 6.80 -4.97
N TYR A 141 -1.05 6.65 -5.81
CA TYR A 141 -1.88 7.77 -6.23
C TYR A 141 -2.61 8.46 -5.06
N PHE A 142 -2.82 7.78 -3.93
CA PHE A 142 -3.41 8.42 -2.74
C PHE A 142 -2.59 9.63 -2.26
N VAL A 143 -1.27 9.59 -2.46
CA VAL A 143 -0.34 10.68 -2.17
C VAL A 143 -0.59 11.85 -3.13
N THR A 144 -0.65 11.57 -4.44
CA THR A 144 -0.94 12.58 -5.47
C THR A 144 -2.33 13.20 -5.31
N LEU A 145 -3.34 12.40 -4.98
CA LEU A 145 -4.70 12.86 -4.69
C LEU A 145 -4.73 13.88 -3.55
N ASN A 146 -3.84 13.74 -2.59
CA ASN A 146 -3.70 14.64 -1.45
C ASN A 146 -2.71 15.80 -1.68
N GLY A 147 -2.30 16.05 -2.93
CA GLY A 147 -1.53 17.23 -3.32
C GLY A 147 -0.02 17.01 -3.48
N PHE A 148 0.47 15.79 -3.22
CA PHE A 148 1.90 15.47 -3.29
C PHE A 148 2.19 14.60 -4.53
N ASN A 149 2.31 15.23 -5.69
CA ASN A 149 2.53 14.52 -6.96
C ASN A 149 3.96 13.95 -7.03
N LEU A 150 4.09 12.64 -6.83
CA LEU A 150 5.37 11.92 -6.87
C LEU A 150 6.13 12.13 -8.18
N ALA A 151 5.43 12.12 -9.33
CA ALA A 151 6.07 12.34 -10.62
C ALA A 151 6.68 13.74 -10.73
N LYS A 152 6.05 14.76 -10.10
CA LYS A 152 6.61 16.11 -10.07
C LYS A 152 7.93 16.16 -9.30
N TYR A 153 8.05 15.44 -8.18
CA TYR A 153 9.31 15.38 -7.42
C TYR A 153 10.46 14.83 -8.26
N PHE A 154 10.21 13.82 -9.10
CA PHE A 154 11.21 13.31 -10.04
C PHE A 154 11.65 14.37 -11.06
N VAL A 155 10.68 15.08 -11.64
CA VAL A 155 11.00 16.11 -12.64
C VAL A 155 11.74 17.27 -12.00
N ASP A 156 11.27 17.77 -10.87
CA ASP A 156 11.90 18.87 -10.14
C ASP A 156 13.35 18.55 -9.75
N ASP A 157 13.64 17.31 -9.36
CA ASP A 157 14.95 16.88 -8.90
C ASP A 157 15.88 16.50 -10.06
N LEU A 158 15.45 15.60 -10.96
CA LEU A 158 16.33 14.97 -11.94
C LEU A 158 16.37 15.69 -13.29
N VAL A 159 15.41 16.57 -13.58
CA VAL A 159 15.34 17.27 -14.88
C VAL A 159 15.55 18.76 -14.70
N GLU A 160 14.90 19.38 -13.72
CA GLU A 160 14.92 20.83 -13.51
C GLU A 160 15.95 21.28 -12.48
N ASP A 161 16.55 20.34 -11.75
CA ASP A 161 17.51 20.60 -10.65
C ASP A 161 16.99 21.67 -9.66
N THR A 162 15.72 21.56 -9.32
CA THR A 162 15.04 22.56 -8.46
C THR A 162 15.63 22.52 -7.06
N PRO A 163 16.12 23.66 -6.53
CA PRO A 163 16.70 23.72 -5.19
C PRO A 163 15.76 23.22 -4.10
N PHE A 164 16.32 22.46 -3.15
CA PHE A 164 15.61 22.00 -1.96
C PHE A 164 15.98 22.88 -0.77
N ASP A 165 14.99 23.46 -0.10
CA ASP A 165 15.18 24.35 1.04
C ASP A 165 15.63 23.67 2.34
N GLY A 166 15.74 22.34 2.32
CA GLY A 166 16.15 21.52 3.47
C GLY A 166 15.00 21.08 4.38
N ASN A 167 13.77 21.53 4.13
CA ASN A 167 12.61 21.19 4.94
C ASN A 167 11.85 19.99 4.34
N THR A 168 11.95 18.82 4.97
CA THR A 168 11.16 17.66 4.57
C THR A 168 9.67 17.93 4.80
N LEU A 169 8.86 17.73 3.77
CA LEU A 169 7.41 17.83 3.87
C LEU A 169 6.83 16.52 4.47
N PHE A 170 6.33 16.62 5.70
CA PHE A 170 5.49 15.57 6.29
C PHE A 170 4.05 15.83 5.90
N GLY A 171 3.59 15.10 4.89
CA GLY A 171 2.31 15.34 4.24
C GLY A 171 1.11 15.14 5.16
N ARG A 172 0.14 16.02 5.04
CA ARG A 172 -1.19 15.91 5.65
C ARG A 172 -2.21 15.91 4.53
N GLY A 173 -3.20 15.04 4.61
CA GLY A 173 -4.22 14.90 3.61
C GLY A 173 -5.63 15.02 4.16
N SER A 174 -6.58 15.20 3.25
CA SER A 174 -8.00 15.31 3.56
C SER A 174 -8.88 14.49 2.64
N LYS A 175 -8.30 13.69 1.72
CA LYS A 175 -9.05 12.96 0.72
C LYS A 175 -8.86 11.45 0.84
N LEU A 176 -9.98 10.74 0.93
CA LEU A 176 -10.05 9.28 0.84
C LEU A 176 -9.72 8.83 -0.59
N TRP A 177 -8.80 7.92 -0.75
CA TRP A 177 -8.54 7.25 -2.01
C TRP A 177 -9.27 5.92 -2.10
N LEU A 178 -9.91 5.66 -3.26
CA LEU A 178 -10.61 4.41 -3.57
C LEU A 178 -10.19 3.87 -4.93
N GLU A 179 -9.83 2.58 -5.00
CA GLU A 179 -9.67 1.82 -6.24
C GLU A 179 -10.96 1.06 -6.61
N ILE A 180 -11.92 1.04 -5.72
CA ILE A 180 -13.16 0.27 -5.75
C ILE A 180 -14.40 1.18 -5.79
N PRO A 181 -15.59 0.66 -6.18
CA PRO A 181 -16.83 1.39 -6.03
C PRO A 181 -17.12 1.79 -4.58
N LYS A 182 -17.72 2.96 -4.39
CA LYS A 182 -18.15 3.44 -3.07
C LYS A 182 -19.03 2.43 -2.30
N SER A 183 -19.86 1.67 -3.02
CA SER A 183 -20.71 0.64 -2.39
C SER A 183 -19.87 -0.42 -1.69
N ILE A 184 -18.75 -0.86 -2.27
CA ILE A 184 -17.86 -1.83 -1.64
C ILE A 184 -17.26 -1.24 -0.36
N PHE A 185 -16.81 0.01 -0.39
CA PHE A 185 -16.33 0.69 0.83
C PHE A 185 -17.39 0.68 1.93
N LEU A 186 -18.64 1.03 1.60
CA LEU A 186 -19.74 1.09 2.54
C LEU A 186 -20.13 -0.28 3.12
N ASP A 187 -20.05 -1.32 2.28
CA ASP A 187 -20.50 -2.67 2.65
C ASP A 187 -19.42 -3.46 3.40
N TYR A 188 -18.13 -3.30 3.04
CA TYR A 188 -17.05 -4.20 3.47
C TYR A 188 -16.02 -3.59 4.43
N VAL A 189 -15.87 -2.26 4.52
CA VAL A 189 -15.00 -1.68 5.54
C VAL A 189 -15.58 -1.95 6.93
N ALA A 190 -14.74 -2.36 7.86
CA ALA A 190 -15.14 -2.65 9.24
C ALA A 190 -15.81 -1.43 9.90
N GLU A 191 -16.84 -1.67 10.69
CA GLU A 191 -17.53 -0.60 11.42
C GLU A 191 -16.59 0.03 12.44
N GLY A 192 -16.60 1.35 12.53
CA GLY A 192 -15.73 2.10 13.44
C GLY A 192 -15.51 3.54 13.01
N ALA A 193 -14.66 4.25 13.76
CA ALA A 193 -14.37 5.67 13.55
C ALA A 193 -13.81 5.97 12.16
N ASP A 194 -13.00 5.07 11.61
CA ASP A 194 -12.38 5.23 10.29
C ASP A 194 -13.41 5.10 9.16
N LYS A 195 -14.32 4.12 9.25
CA LYS A 195 -15.44 4.01 8.31
C LYS A 195 -16.33 5.24 8.34
N GLU A 196 -16.65 5.76 9.51
CA GLU A 196 -17.44 6.99 9.64
C GLU A 196 -16.69 8.21 9.09
N THR A 197 -15.38 8.27 9.24
CA THR A 197 -14.55 9.30 8.63
C THR A 197 -14.61 9.19 7.10
N GLY A 198 -14.44 7.99 6.55
CA GLY A 198 -14.57 7.75 5.11
C GLY A 198 -15.98 8.09 4.58
N LYS A 199 -17.05 7.74 5.31
CA LYS A 199 -18.42 8.12 4.94
C LYS A 199 -18.60 9.65 4.86
N ARG A 200 -18.04 10.40 5.83
CA ARG A 200 -18.05 11.87 5.79
C ARG A 200 -17.31 12.41 4.56
N MET A 201 -16.11 11.88 4.28
CA MET A 201 -15.34 12.26 3.10
C MET A 201 -16.06 11.94 1.78
N LEU A 202 -16.74 10.79 1.70
CA LEU A 202 -17.56 10.45 0.53
C LEU A 202 -18.72 11.42 0.32
N LYS A 203 -19.35 11.87 1.43
CA LYS A 203 -20.49 12.80 1.40
C LYS A 203 -20.04 14.22 1.04
N SER A 204 -18.90 14.69 1.55
CA SER A 204 -18.36 16.04 1.24
C SER A 204 -17.71 16.12 -0.15
N GLY A 205 -17.44 14.99 -0.81
CA GLY A 205 -16.70 14.98 -2.08
C GLY A 205 -15.18 14.94 -1.89
N ASP A 206 -14.70 14.79 -0.67
CA ASP A 206 -13.27 14.70 -0.34
C ASP A 206 -12.73 13.27 -0.55
N TRP A 207 -12.83 12.80 -1.79
CA TRP A 207 -12.35 11.49 -2.19
C TRP A 207 -11.92 11.50 -3.65
N GLY A 208 -11.19 10.48 -4.08
CA GLY A 208 -10.81 10.32 -5.48
C GLY A 208 -10.33 8.90 -5.78
N THR A 209 -10.10 8.64 -7.05
CA THR A 209 -9.65 7.35 -7.57
C THR A 209 -8.57 7.53 -8.62
N THR A 210 -7.71 6.52 -8.78
CA THR A 210 -6.74 6.45 -9.88
C THR A 210 -7.42 6.25 -11.24
N LEU A 211 -8.65 5.72 -11.24
CA LEU A 211 -9.33 5.23 -12.43
C LEU A 211 -9.98 6.33 -13.27
N GLU A 212 -10.34 7.45 -12.65
CA GLU A 212 -11.07 8.52 -13.29
C GLU A 212 -10.19 9.78 -13.45
N TYR A 213 -9.95 10.16 -14.69
CA TYR A 213 -9.28 11.40 -15.05
C TYR A 213 -10.08 12.12 -16.13
N SER A 214 -10.53 13.34 -15.85
CA SER A 214 -11.48 14.06 -16.71
C SER A 214 -10.99 14.29 -18.14
N LYS A 215 -9.67 14.49 -18.34
CA LYS A 215 -9.07 14.71 -19.66
C LYS A 215 -8.92 13.45 -20.51
N ASP A 216 -9.04 12.28 -19.89
CA ASP A 216 -8.88 10.96 -20.50
C ASP A 216 -10.22 10.19 -20.54
N MET A 217 -11.27 10.74 -19.94
CA MET A 217 -12.57 10.10 -19.87
C MET A 217 -13.29 10.16 -21.20
N ASN A 218 -13.56 8.99 -21.79
CA ASN A 218 -14.36 8.80 -22.99
C ASN A 218 -15.36 7.64 -22.77
N PRO A 219 -16.35 7.44 -23.65
CA PRO A 219 -17.36 6.39 -23.45
C PRO A 219 -16.78 4.97 -23.31
N LEU A 220 -15.72 4.63 -24.06
CA LEU A 220 -15.09 3.32 -23.97
C LEU A 220 -14.40 3.13 -22.60
N ARG A 221 -13.63 4.12 -22.16
CA ARG A 221 -12.97 4.08 -20.84
C ARG A 221 -14.02 3.99 -19.72
N TRP A 222 -15.10 4.73 -19.81
CA TRP A 222 -16.19 4.65 -18.85
C TRP A 222 -16.80 3.22 -18.77
N LEU A 223 -17.04 2.57 -19.93
CA LEU A 223 -17.51 1.18 -19.97
C LEU A 223 -16.50 0.22 -19.35
N MET A 224 -15.21 0.40 -19.62
CA MET A 224 -14.14 -0.41 -19.04
C MET A 224 -14.09 -0.29 -17.51
N ILE A 225 -14.18 0.92 -16.98
CA ILE A 225 -14.21 1.17 -15.51
C ILE A 225 -15.45 0.50 -14.90
N ARG A 226 -16.63 0.62 -15.50
CA ARG A 226 -17.85 -0.04 -15.03
C ARG A 226 -17.72 -1.57 -15.05
N HIS A 227 -17.11 -2.12 -16.09
CA HIS A 227 -16.83 -3.55 -16.16
C HIS A 227 -15.89 -3.98 -15.02
N MET A 228 -14.80 -3.27 -14.82
CA MET A 228 -13.86 -3.53 -13.72
C MET A 228 -14.54 -3.42 -12.34
N PHE A 229 -15.38 -2.42 -12.12
CA PHE A 229 -16.18 -2.31 -10.91
C PHE A 229 -17.13 -3.50 -10.69
N SER A 230 -17.66 -4.06 -11.77
CA SER A 230 -18.48 -5.29 -11.71
C SER A 230 -17.63 -6.51 -11.28
N ILE A 231 -16.38 -6.59 -11.72
CA ILE A 231 -15.44 -7.63 -11.29
C ILE A 231 -15.12 -7.50 -9.80
N TYR A 232 -14.82 -6.30 -9.33
CA TYR A 232 -14.60 -6.05 -7.89
C TYR A 232 -15.80 -6.47 -7.04
N LYS A 233 -17.03 -6.09 -7.44
CA LYS A 233 -18.24 -6.52 -6.72
C LYS A 233 -18.38 -8.02 -6.62
N LYS A 234 -18.06 -8.76 -7.69
CA LYS A 234 -18.08 -10.23 -7.70
C LYS A 234 -16.98 -10.81 -6.81
N SER A 235 -15.79 -10.21 -6.82
CA SER A 235 -14.66 -10.64 -5.99
C SER A 235 -14.98 -10.51 -4.50
N TYR A 236 -15.44 -9.34 -4.07
CA TYR A 236 -15.82 -9.10 -2.67
C TYR A 236 -17.03 -9.93 -2.19
N ALA A 237 -17.93 -10.30 -3.08
CA ALA A 237 -19.04 -11.19 -2.74
C ALA A 237 -18.64 -12.68 -2.67
N LYS A 238 -17.49 -13.04 -3.27
CA LYS A 238 -17.02 -14.43 -3.33
C LYS A 238 -16.06 -14.76 -2.19
N TYR A 239 -15.22 -13.84 -1.81
CA TYR A 239 -14.15 -14.00 -0.82
C TYR A 239 -14.42 -13.17 0.44
#